data_9bfd8de2896515175f14a2ed1891e42d
#
_entry.id   9bfd8de2896515175f14a2ed1891e42d
#
_cell.length_a   1.000
_cell.length_b   1.000
_cell.length_c   1.000
_cell.angle_alpha   90.00
_cell.angle_beta   90.00
_cell.angle_gamma   90.00
#
_symmetry.space_group_name_H-M   'P 1'
#
loop_
_entity.id
_entity.type
_entity.pdbx_description
1 polymer ?
#
loop_
_entity_poly.entity_id
_entity_poly.type
_entity_poly.pdbx_seq_one_letter_code
_entity_poly.pdbx_strand_id
1 'polypeptide(L)'
;LALGDYCFVLETLDAFSAVIATSGEECITIQPTLTFTNDDATIGFGTLTASAARWADGATDGEGVTTTAHTMTVSTNATTGYTLSYTGALLTNGAATIDAATITGDADGTAGSNQFALGATVTGTGTVASGYSTGSNDYTFVAGSPQSLASASAPASADTVAVRYLANIAPSKNAGNYATNLTYILTANF
;
A
#
# COMPACT_ATOMS: atom_id res chain seq x y z
N LEU A 1 1.80 -3.14 24.20
CA LEU A 1 0.64 -3.10 25.09
C LEU A 1 -0.60 -2.95 24.22
N ALA A 2 -1.69 -3.65 24.58
CA ALA A 2 -2.98 -3.50 23.93
C ALA A 2 -3.57 -2.10 24.21
N LEU A 3 -4.58 -1.70 23.42
CA LEU A 3 -5.31 -0.46 23.68
C LEU A 3 -6.09 -0.56 25.00
N GLY A 4 -6.20 0.54 25.71
CA GLY A 4 -6.98 0.63 26.95
C GLY A 4 -6.22 1.31 28.08
N ASP A 5 -6.86 1.33 29.23
CA ASP A 5 -6.32 1.90 30.45
C ASP A 5 -5.54 0.85 31.23
N TYR A 6 -4.33 1.21 31.64
CA TYR A 6 -3.46 0.40 32.49
C TYR A 6 -3.30 1.12 33.81
N CYS A 7 -3.85 0.54 34.87
CA CYS A 7 -3.81 1.10 36.20
C CYS A 7 -2.87 0.31 37.09
N PHE A 8 -2.20 0.99 38.00
CA PHE A 8 -1.31 0.37 38.97
C PHE A 8 -1.47 1.01 40.35
N VAL A 9 -1.17 0.24 41.34
CA VAL A 9 -1.14 0.64 42.74
C VAL A 9 0.20 0.21 43.32
N LEU A 10 0.83 1.07 44.09
CA LEU A 10 2.05 0.75 44.85
C LEU A 10 1.66 0.29 46.25
N GLU A 11 2.17 -0.87 46.63
CA GLU A 11 2.02 -1.39 47.98
C GLU A 11 3.34 -1.39 48.73
N THR A 12 3.39 -0.89 49.93
CA THR A 12 4.54 -1.03 50.81
C THR A 12 4.30 -2.21 51.72
N LEU A 13 5.24 -3.12 51.78
CA LEU A 13 5.18 -4.34 52.60
C LEU A 13 6.08 -4.21 53.81
N ASP A 14 5.69 -4.81 54.93
CA ASP A 14 6.59 -5.03 56.08
C ASP A 14 7.53 -6.20 55.84
N ALA A 15 8.39 -6.49 56.84
CA ALA A 15 9.36 -7.61 56.78
C ALA A 15 8.69 -9.01 56.73
N PHE A 16 7.40 -9.11 56.96
CA PHE A 16 6.61 -10.32 56.90
C PHE A 16 5.70 -10.40 55.67
N SER A 17 5.89 -9.48 54.67
CA SER A 17 5.08 -9.38 53.45
C SER A 17 3.64 -8.95 53.68
N ALA A 18 3.33 -8.34 54.82
CA ALA A 18 2.01 -7.71 55.06
C ALA A 18 2.01 -6.29 54.46
N VAL A 19 0.92 -5.93 53.74
CA VAL A 19 0.75 -4.58 53.19
C VAL A 19 0.49 -3.61 54.35
N ILE A 20 1.39 -2.61 54.47
CA ILE A 20 1.31 -1.55 55.50
C ILE A 20 0.88 -0.20 54.92
N ALA A 21 1.00 0.00 53.63
CA ALA A 21 0.48 1.17 52.92
C ALA A 21 0.22 0.85 51.45
N THR A 22 -0.79 1.51 50.91
CA THR A 22 -1.16 1.41 49.50
C THR A 22 -1.30 2.81 48.91
N SER A 23 -0.74 3.08 47.73
CA SER A 23 -0.95 4.35 47.02
C SER A 23 -2.38 4.48 46.50
N GLY A 24 -2.75 5.66 46.00
CA GLY A 24 -3.87 5.77 45.08
C GLY A 24 -3.62 4.98 43.78
N GLU A 25 -4.69 4.61 43.10
CA GLU A 25 -4.60 4.05 41.75
C GLU A 25 -4.19 5.11 40.75
N GLU A 26 -3.18 4.82 39.94
CA GLU A 26 -2.72 5.67 38.84
C GLU A 26 -2.88 4.92 37.52
N CYS A 27 -3.46 5.59 36.52
CA CYS A 27 -3.77 4.96 35.22
C CYS A 27 -3.09 5.67 34.07
N ILE A 28 -2.62 4.90 33.10
CA ILE A 28 -2.16 5.38 31.79
C ILE A 28 -3.05 4.78 30.71
N THR A 29 -3.43 5.59 29.72
CA THR A 29 -4.25 5.15 28.59
C THR A 29 -3.40 4.99 27.35
N ILE A 30 -3.47 3.80 26.72
CA ILE A 30 -2.86 3.56 25.40
C ILE A 30 -3.88 3.95 24.33
N GLN A 31 -3.60 5.05 23.63
CA GLN A 31 -4.46 5.58 22.58
C GLN A 31 -4.27 4.85 21.24
N PRO A 32 -5.32 4.74 20.40
CA PRO A 32 -5.19 4.29 19.02
C PRO A 32 -4.26 5.19 18.22
N THR A 33 -3.39 4.59 17.43
CA THR A 33 -2.52 5.32 16.50
C THR A 33 -2.61 4.73 15.11
N LEU A 34 -2.59 5.58 14.09
CA LEU A 34 -2.46 5.22 12.69
C LEU A 34 -1.66 6.32 11.99
N THR A 35 -0.56 5.95 11.36
CA THR A 35 0.22 6.85 10.52
C THR A 35 0.36 6.30 9.12
N PHE A 36 0.29 7.20 8.14
CA PHE A 36 0.40 6.89 6.73
C PHE A 36 1.19 7.98 6.02
N THR A 37 2.24 7.60 5.33
CA THR A 37 3.01 8.50 4.47
C THR A 37 3.19 7.89 3.10
N ASN A 38 3.30 8.74 2.08
CA ASN A 38 3.66 8.38 0.72
C ASN A 38 4.83 9.28 0.31
N ASP A 39 5.88 8.71 -0.25
CA ASP A 39 7.10 9.44 -0.60
C ASP A 39 6.97 10.23 -1.91
N ASP A 40 6.09 9.80 -2.83
CA ASP A 40 5.82 10.49 -4.08
C ASP A 40 4.34 10.40 -4.47
N ALA A 41 3.78 11.52 -4.91
CA ALA A 41 2.39 11.65 -5.36
C ALA A 41 2.27 11.89 -6.87
N THR A 42 3.40 12.04 -7.61
CA THR A 42 3.42 12.30 -9.04
C THR A 42 4.38 11.34 -9.73
N ILE A 43 3.84 10.36 -10.42
CA ILE A 43 4.60 9.32 -11.11
C ILE A 43 4.26 9.29 -12.60
N GLY A 44 5.15 8.81 -13.43
CA GLY A 44 4.93 8.76 -14.87
C GLY A 44 5.59 7.58 -15.57
N PHE A 45 5.05 7.24 -16.71
CA PHE A 45 5.57 6.19 -17.60
C PHE A 45 6.50 6.73 -18.70
N GLY A 46 6.56 8.05 -18.84
CA GLY A 46 7.19 8.65 -20.02
C GLY A 46 6.48 8.26 -21.32
N THR A 47 7.23 8.02 -22.38
CA THR A 47 6.66 7.67 -23.69
C THR A 47 6.39 6.17 -23.78
N LEU A 48 5.12 5.81 -23.96
CA LEU A 48 4.69 4.43 -24.22
C LEU A 48 4.88 4.09 -25.70
N THR A 49 5.32 2.86 -26.00
CA THR A 49 5.41 2.30 -27.34
C THR A 49 4.71 0.94 -27.37
N ALA A 50 4.30 0.50 -28.56
CA ALA A 50 3.67 -0.80 -28.72
C ALA A 50 4.65 -1.99 -28.72
N SER A 51 5.95 -1.72 -28.66
CA SER A 51 6.99 -2.75 -28.77
C SER A 51 7.53 -3.24 -27.44
N ALA A 52 7.27 -2.51 -26.33
CA ALA A 52 7.79 -2.85 -25.01
C ALA A 52 6.89 -2.28 -23.90
N ALA A 53 6.88 -2.97 -22.78
CA ALA A 53 6.31 -2.48 -21.54
C ALA A 53 7.06 -1.25 -21.01
N ARG A 54 6.34 -0.41 -20.25
CA ARG A 54 6.92 0.70 -19.48
C ARG A 54 6.48 0.61 -18.04
N TRP A 55 7.40 0.96 -17.16
CA TRP A 55 7.21 1.05 -15.72
C TRP A 55 7.18 2.51 -15.31
N ALA A 56 6.24 2.87 -14.44
CA ALA A 56 6.23 4.23 -13.91
C ALA A 56 7.34 4.41 -12.87
N ASP A 57 7.88 5.59 -12.79
CA ASP A 57 8.80 6.02 -11.74
C ASP A 57 8.44 7.40 -11.17
N GLY A 58 9.09 7.81 -10.09
CA GLY A 58 8.91 9.12 -9.47
C GLY A 58 9.45 10.28 -10.29
N ALA A 59 10.28 10.03 -11.29
CA ALA A 59 10.83 11.07 -12.18
C ALA A 59 9.91 11.44 -13.35
N THR A 60 8.80 10.73 -13.51
CA THR A 60 7.77 10.92 -14.55
C THR A 60 8.17 10.57 -15.98
N ASP A 61 9.39 10.18 -16.25
CA ASP A 61 9.86 9.72 -17.57
C ASP A 61 9.82 8.19 -17.73
N GLY A 62 9.59 7.48 -16.63
CA GLY A 62 9.39 6.04 -16.59
C GLY A 62 10.60 5.23 -17.00
N GLU A 63 10.51 3.92 -16.84
CA GLU A 63 11.60 3.00 -17.10
C GLU A 63 11.19 1.87 -18.05
N GLY A 64 12.17 1.35 -18.80
CA GLY A 64 12.04 0.14 -19.61
C GLY A 64 12.26 -1.15 -18.81
N VAL A 65 12.53 -1.06 -17.53
CA VAL A 65 12.76 -2.17 -16.60
C VAL A 65 11.91 -1.98 -15.36
N THR A 66 11.61 -3.08 -14.70
CA THR A 66 10.82 -3.11 -13.46
C THR A 66 11.42 -2.17 -12.41
N THR A 67 10.66 -1.17 -12.01
CA THR A 67 11.06 -0.20 -10.99
C THR A 67 9.94 0.06 -9.97
N THR A 68 10.30 0.55 -8.79
CA THR A 68 9.35 1.04 -7.78
C THR A 68 9.02 2.49 -8.08
N ALA A 69 7.74 2.78 -8.24
CA ALA A 69 7.28 4.14 -8.54
C ALA A 69 7.22 5.01 -7.29
N HIS A 70 6.72 4.46 -6.20
CA HIS A 70 6.68 5.13 -4.89
C HIS A 70 6.57 4.11 -3.75
N THR A 71 6.84 4.57 -2.54
CA THR A 71 6.76 3.77 -1.32
C THR A 71 5.85 4.44 -0.30
N MET A 72 4.95 3.66 0.26
CA MET A 72 4.10 4.07 1.37
C MET A 72 4.60 3.46 2.66
N THR A 73 4.58 4.22 3.76
CA THR A 73 4.92 3.71 5.09
C THR A 73 3.69 3.74 5.99
N VAL A 74 3.46 2.63 6.68
CA VAL A 74 2.30 2.40 7.55
C VAL A 74 2.77 2.05 8.94
N SER A 75 2.22 2.72 9.97
CA SER A 75 2.37 2.30 11.37
C SER A 75 1.03 2.35 12.08
N THR A 76 0.75 1.36 12.92
CA THR A 76 -0.45 1.29 13.75
C THR A 76 -0.21 0.42 14.97
N ASN A 77 -0.85 0.77 16.10
CA ASN A 77 -0.93 -0.08 17.28
C ASN A 77 -2.25 -0.87 17.36
N ALA A 78 -3.06 -0.85 16.29
CA ALA A 78 -4.27 -1.66 16.20
C ALA A 78 -3.94 -3.15 16.35
N THR A 79 -4.62 -3.84 17.26
CA THR A 79 -4.31 -5.24 17.60
C THR A 79 -4.56 -6.21 16.46
N THR A 80 -5.46 -5.86 15.55
CA THR A 80 -5.78 -6.63 14.34
C THR A 80 -5.23 -5.96 13.06
N GLY A 81 -4.25 -5.03 13.21
CA GLY A 81 -3.44 -4.47 12.13
C GLY A 81 -4.15 -3.43 11.28
N TYR A 82 -3.97 -3.53 9.97
CA TYR A 82 -4.48 -2.55 9.01
C TYR A 82 -4.92 -3.19 7.70
N THR A 83 -5.69 -2.42 6.92
CA THR A 83 -5.96 -2.68 5.51
C THR A 83 -5.60 -1.45 4.69
N LEU A 84 -4.74 -1.62 3.70
CA LEU A 84 -4.41 -0.61 2.68
C LEU A 84 -5.13 -0.98 1.39
N SER A 85 -5.97 -0.07 0.90
CA SER A 85 -6.72 -0.22 -0.34
C SER A 85 -6.39 0.89 -1.31
N TYR A 86 -6.64 0.68 -2.60
CA TYR A 86 -6.61 1.73 -3.61
C TYR A 86 -7.93 1.80 -4.36
N THR A 87 -8.22 2.95 -4.96
CA THR A 87 -9.29 3.16 -5.94
C THR A 87 -8.83 4.18 -6.97
N GLY A 88 -9.37 4.10 -8.18
CA GLY A 88 -9.05 5.03 -9.27
C GLY A 88 -9.74 4.69 -10.57
N ALA A 89 -9.56 5.56 -11.57
CA ALA A 89 -10.05 5.36 -12.92
C ALA A 89 -8.97 4.77 -13.84
N LEU A 90 -9.36 4.36 -15.03
CA LEU A 90 -8.42 3.96 -16.10
C LEU A 90 -7.54 5.14 -16.52
N LEU A 91 -6.36 4.85 -17.03
CA LEU A 91 -5.55 5.84 -17.74
C LEU A 91 -6.31 6.32 -18.98
N THR A 92 -6.55 7.62 -19.11
CA THR A 92 -7.36 8.20 -20.19
C THR A 92 -6.77 9.50 -20.72
N ASN A 93 -6.97 9.77 -22.01
CA ASN A 93 -6.76 11.06 -22.65
C ASN A 93 -8.09 11.78 -22.97
N GLY A 94 -9.15 11.44 -22.27
CA GLY A 94 -10.51 11.92 -22.44
C GLY A 94 -11.37 11.02 -23.32
N ALA A 95 -10.93 10.69 -24.52
CA ALA A 95 -11.70 9.87 -25.47
C ALA A 95 -11.23 8.41 -25.55
N ALA A 96 -9.95 8.15 -25.29
CA ALA A 96 -9.36 6.82 -25.33
C ALA A 96 -8.79 6.42 -23.96
N THR A 97 -8.89 5.14 -23.64
CA THR A 97 -8.41 4.57 -22.37
C THR A 97 -7.32 3.51 -22.61
N ILE A 98 -6.42 3.35 -21.66
CA ILE A 98 -5.61 2.14 -21.53
C ILE A 98 -6.34 1.23 -20.56
N ASP A 99 -6.60 -0.01 -20.97
CA ASP A 99 -7.51 -0.91 -20.27
C ASP A 99 -6.89 -1.44 -18.98
N ALA A 100 -7.72 -1.67 -17.98
CA ALA A 100 -7.32 -2.41 -16.78
C ALA A 100 -6.91 -3.84 -17.14
N ALA A 101 -5.88 -4.34 -16.49
CA ALA A 101 -5.35 -5.67 -16.76
C ALA A 101 -5.13 -6.45 -15.47
N THR A 102 -5.23 -7.79 -15.58
CA THR A 102 -4.68 -8.76 -14.64
C THR A 102 -3.60 -9.53 -15.36
N ILE A 103 -2.38 -9.48 -14.82
CA ILE A 103 -1.17 -10.10 -15.35
C ILE A 103 -0.67 -11.04 -14.26
N THR A 104 -0.46 -12.30 -14.57
CA THR A 104 -0.08 -13.33 -13.60
C THR A 104 1.18 -14.04 -14.07
N GLY A 105 2.21 -14.02 -13.22
CA GLY A 105 3.48 -14.71 -13.50
C GLY A 105 4.28 -14.14 -14.65
N ASP A 106 3.94 -12.94 -15.13
CA ASP A 106 4.58 -12.27 -16.27
C ASP A 106 5.09 -10.90 -15.83
N ALA A 107 6.40 -10.67 -15.90
CA ALA A 107 7.01 -9.43 -15.45
C ALA A 107 6.56 -8.22 -16.28
N ASP A 108 6.37 -8.39 -17.60
CA ASP A 108 6.20 -7.29 -18.55
C ASP A 108 4.80 -7.22 -19.17
N GLY A 109 3.94 -8.21 -18.89
CA GLY A 109 2.66 -8.36 -19.56
C GLY A 109 2.83 -8.62 -21.05
N THR A 110 1.87 -8.18 -21.87
CA THR A 110 1.88 -8.43 -23.31
C THR A 110 2.12 -7.16 -24.09
N ALA A 111 3.33 -7.00 -24.64
CA ALA A 111 3.65 -5.88 -25.53
C ALA A 111 2.67 -5.86 -26.74
N GLY A 112 2.26 -4.66 -27.16
CA GLY A 112 1.27 -4.49 -28.24
C GLY A 112 -0.19 -4.66 -27.81
N SER A 113 -0.45 -4.88 -26.54
CA SER A 113 -1.80 -4.89 -25.93
C SER A 113 -2.03 -3.65 -25.06
N ASN A 114 -3.29 -3.25 -24.88
CA ASN A 114 -3.61 -2.20 -23.93
C ASN A 114 -3.70 -2.78 -22.53
N GLN A 115 -2.78 -2.42 -21.65
CA GLN A 115 -2.72 -2.92 -20.28
C GLN A 115 -2.26 -1.84 -19.33
N PHE A 116 -2.99 -1.66 -18.23
CA PHE A 116 -2.56 -0.88 -17.07
C PHE A 116 -2.80 -1.74 -15.84
N ALA A 117 -1.74 -1.95 -15.06
CA ALA A 117 -1.79 -2.76 -13.85
C ALA A 117 -0.83 -2.23 -12.81
N LEU A 118 -1.06 -2.58 -11.54
CA LEU A 118 -0.17 -2.29 -10.44
C LEU A 118 0.09 -3.55 -9.60
N GLY A 119 1.23 -3.55 -8.95
CA GLY A 119 1.60 -4.57 -7.97
C GLY A 119 2.37 -3.95 -6.83
N ALA A 120 2.56 -4.69 -5.76
CA ALA A 120 3.24 -4.21 -4.57
C ALA A 120 4.17 -5.27 -3.96
N THR A 121 5.12 -4.78 -3.16
CA THR A 121 5.88 -5.59 -2.21
C THR A 121 5.71 -4.96 -0.83
N VAL A 122 5.47 -5.77 0.19
CA VAL A 122 5.44 -5.31 1.58
C VAL A 122 6.67 -5.81 2.32
N THR A 123 7.28 -4.93 3.09
CA THR A 123 8.34 -5.26 4.06
C THR A 123 7.86 -4.88 5.45
N GLY A 124 7.82 -5.83 6.36
CA GLY A 124 7.31 -5.66 7.72
C GLY A 124 6.35 -6.78 8.13
N THR A 125 5.30 -6.43 8.85
CA THR A 125 4.29 -7.39 9.36
C THR A 125 3.17 -7.68 8.36
N GLY A 126 2.99 -6.79 7.39
CA GLY A 126 1.93 -6.91 6.39
C GLY A 126 2.23 -7.89 5.26
N THR A 127 1.21 -8.21 4.52
CA THR A 127 1.25 -9.05 3.32
C THR A 127 0.52 -8.36 2.17
N VAL A 128 0.97 -8.65 0.95
CA VAL A 128 0.31 -8.18 -0.28
C VAL A 128 -0.93 -9.04 -0.56
N ALA A 129 -2.01 -8.41 -1.02
CA ALA A 129 -3.21 -9.12 -1.46
C ALA A 129 -2.92 -9.99 -2.69
N SER A 130 -3.68 -11.08 -2.83
CA SER A 130 -3.56 -11.99 -3.99
C SER A 130 -3.74 -11.24 -5.31
N GLY A 131 -2.89 -11.53 -6.30
CA GLY A 131 -2.89 -10.91 -7.62
C GLY A 131 -2.13 -9.58 -7.72
N TYR A 132 -1.48 -9.13 -6.63
CA TYR A 132 -0.69 -7.88 -6.60
C TYR A 132 0.77 -8.10 -6.22
N SER A 133 1.22 -9.33 -6.02
CA SER A 133 2.58 -9.63 -5.54
C SER A 133 3.62 -9.46 -6.65
N THR A 134 4.43 -8.44 -6.58
CA THR A 134 5.54 -8.22 -7.52
C THR A 134 6.62 -9.31 -7.42
N GLY A 135 6.71 -10.00 -6.29
CA GLY A 135 7.60 -11.16 -6.12
C GLY A 135 7.19 -12.37 -6.94
N SER A 136 5.91 -12.47 -7.31
CA SER A 136 5.36 -13.50 -8.21
C SER A 136 5.14 -12.97 -9.63
N ASN A 137 5.51 -11.71 -9.93
CA ASN A 137 5.17 -11.01 -11.17
C ASN A 137 3.66 -10.94 -11.42
N ASP A 138 2.88 -10.72 -10.35
CA ASP A 138 1.44 -10.55 -10.42
C ASP A 138 1.10 -9.06 -10.30
N TYR A 139 0.35 -8.56 -11.28
CA TYR A 139 -0.09 -7.17 -11.36
C TYR A 139 -1.55 -7.11 -11.76
N THR A 140 -2.34 -6.34 -11.04
CA THR A 140 -3.78 -6.19 -11.32
C THR A 140 -4.20 -4.73 -11.18
N PHE A 141 -5.11 -4.28 -12.01
CA PHE A 141 -5.83 -3.04 -11.81
C PHE A 141 -7.33 -3.27 -11.96
N VAL A 142 -8.10 -2.76 -11.01
CA VAL A 142 -9.57 -2.75 -11.07
C VAL A 142 -10.02 -1.31 -10.89
N ALA A 143 -10.68 -0.76 -11.90
CA ALA A 143 -11.14 0.61 -11.88
C ALA A 143 -12.47 0.77 -11.13
N GLY A 144 -12.65 1.93 -10.48
CA GLY A 144 -13.95 2.43 -10.01
C GLY A 144 -14.42 1.91 -8.66
N SER A 145 -13.78 0.91 -8.06
CA SER A 145 -14.11 0.41 -6.72
C SER A 145 -12.85 0.18 -5.88
N PRO A 146 -12.91 0.38 -4.55
CA PRO A 146 -11.77 0.11 -3.69
C PRO A 146 -11.34 -1.36 -3.77
N GLN A 147 -10.03 -1.58 -3.93
CA GLN A 147 -9.39 -2.89 -3.94
C GLN A 147 -8.37 -2.97 -2.82
N SER A 148 -8.37 -4.05 -2.06
CA SER A 148 -7.33 -4.29 -1.06
C SER A 148 -6.00 -4.56 -1.77
N LEU A 149 -4.94 -3.83 -1.39
CA LEU A 149 -3.59 -3.97 -1.92
C LEU A 149 -2.69 -4.69 -0.93
N ALA A 150 -2.79 -4.35 0.35
CA ALA A 150 -1.99 -4.94 1.42
C ALA A 150 -2.74 -4.91 2.74
N SER A 151 -2.41 -5.82 3.65
CA SER A 151 -2.98 -5.85 4.99
C SER A 151 -2.01 -6.48 5.99
N ALA A 152 -2.20 -6.14 7.27
CA ALA A 152 -1.57 -6.83 8.40
C ALA A 152 -2.67 -7.28 9.37
N SER A 153 -2.41 -8.37 10.11
CA SER A 153 -3.28 -8.90 11.16
C SER A 153 -2.73 -8.68 12.58
N ALA A 154 -1.73 -7.81 12.70
CA ALA A 154 -1.06 -7.44 13.95
C ALA A 154 -0.57 -5.98 13.86
N PRO A 155 -0.20 -5.34 15.00
CA PRO A 155 0.37 -4.01 15.00
C PRO A 155 1.60 -3.91 14.08
N ALA A 156 1.72 -2.78 13.38
CA ALA A 156 2.82 -2.47 12.47
C ALA A 156 3.61 -1.26 12.97
N SER A 157 4.92 -1.38 13.09
CA SER A 157 5.78 -0.27 13.57
C SER A 157 6.25 0.64 12.44
N ALA A 158 6.47 0.12 11.24
CA ALA A 158 6.86 0.85 10.04
C ALA A 158 6.86 -0.11 8.84
N ASP A 159 5.71 -0.68 8.49
CA ASP A 159 5.59 -1.48 7.28
C ASP A 159 5.78 -0.58 6.06
N THR A 160 6.58 -1.02 5.09
CA THR A 160 6.76 -0.32 3.82
C THR A 160 6.07 -1.08 2.70
N VAL A 161 5.30 -0.36 1.89
CA VAL A 161 4.59 -0.90 0.72
C VAL A 161 5.15 -0.21 -0.52
N ALA A 162 6.04 -0.91 -1.24
CA ALA A 162 6.63 -0.43 -2.49
C ALA A 162 5.70 -0.80 -3.65
N VAL A 163 5.23 0.21 -4.40
CA VAL A 163 4.26 0.04 -5.49
C VAL A 163 4.94 0.20 -6.84
N ARG A 164 4.54 -0.66 -7.77
CA ARG A 164 4.97 -0.66 -9.16
C ARG A 164 3.76 -0.56 -10.07
N TYR A 165 3.89 0.17 -11.17
CA TYR A 165 2.85 0.27 -12.19
C TYR A 165 3.43 -0.09 -13.54
N LEU A 166 2.67 -0.88 -14.28
CA LEU A 166 2.99 -1.32 -15.62
C LEU A 166 1.98 -0.77 -16.62
N ALA A 167 2.45 -0.30 -17.76
CA ALA A 167 1.59 0.03 -18.90
C ALA A 167 2.14 -0.53 -20.20
N ASN A 168 1.23 -1.08 -21.01
CA ASN A 168 1.42 -1.48 -22.40
C ASN A 168 0.37 -0.82 -23.29
N ILE A 169 0.68 -0.55 -24.54
CA ILE A 169 -0.28 -0.02 -25.53
C ILE A 169 -0.29 -0.85 -26.81
N ALA A 170 -1.47 -0.93 -27.45
CA ALA A 170 -1.61 -1.49 -28.78
C ALA A 170 -1.05 -0.51 -29.86
N PRO A 171 -0.60 -1.01 -31.04
CA PRO A 171 -0.15 -0.15 -32.13
C PRO A 171 -1.20 0.83 -32.64
N SER A 172 -2.49 0.51 -32.46
CA SER A 172 -3.62 1.35 -32.86
C SER A 172 -4.07 2.33 -31.77
N LYS A 173 -3.35 2.45 -30.66
CA LYS A 173 -3.72 3.38 -29.55
C LYS A 173 -3.56 4.83 -30.03
N ASN A 174 -4.57 5.64 -29.80
CA ASN A 174 -4.54 7.06 -30.13
C ASN A 174 -3.38 7.75 -29.41
N ALA A 175 -2.65 8.59 -30.15
CA ALA A 175 -1.63 9.43 -29.54
C ALA A 175 -2.25 10.45 -28.59
N GLY A 176 -1.55 10.78 -27.51
CA GLY A 176 -1.99 11.76 -26.52
C GLY A 176 -1.42 11.50 -25.13
N ASN A 177 -1.66 12.43 -24.23
CA ASN A 177 -1.29 12.28 -22.81
C ASN A 177 -2.38 11.52 -22.08
N TYR A 178 -2.02 10.39 -21.50
CA TYR A 178 -2.92 9.57 -20.68
C TYR A 178 -2.60 9.79 -19.22
N ALA A 179 -3.63 10.06 -18.44
CA ALA A 179 -3.50 10.29 -17.00
C ALA A 179 -4.64 9.66 -16.22
N THR A 180 -4.40 9.40 -14.95
CA THR A 180 -5.41 9.02 -13.97
C THR A 180 -4.99 9.50 -12.58
N ASN A 181 -5.94 9.52 -11.64
CA ASN A 181 -5.67 9.71 -10.23
C ASN A 181 -6.01 8.43 -9.48
N LEU A 182 -5.12 8.02 -8.60
CA LEU A 182 -5.34 6.92 -7.68
C LEU A 182 -5.41 7.46 -6.26
N THR A 183 -6.36 6.96 -5.48
CA THR A 183 -6.50 7.27 -4.06
C THR A 183 -6.15 6.03 -3.25
N TYR A 184 -5.19 6.15 -2.34
CA TYR A 184 -4.87 5.13 -1.36
C TYR A 184 -5.59 5.41 -0.05
N ILE A 185 -6.16 4.37 0.53
CA ILE A 185 -6.98 4.45 1.74
C ILE A 185 -6.41 3.46 2.74
N LEU A 186 -5.95 3.97 3.87
CA LEU A 186 -5.49 3.16 4.99
C LEU A 186 -6.56 3.13 6.08
N THR A 187 -6.89 1.93 6.55
CA THR A 187 -7.83 1.69 7.64
C THR A 187 -7.15 0.85 8.71
N ALA A 188 -7.16 1.32 9.97
CA ALA A 188 -6.73 0.52 11.10
C ALA A 188 -7.86 -0.41 11.55
N ASN A 189 -7.51 -1.65 11.90
CA ASN A 189 -8.44 -2.67 12.38
C ASN A 189 -8.26 -2.80 13.91
N PHE A 190 -9.17 -2.24 14.72
CA PHE A 190 -9.12 -2.25 16.18
C PHE A 190 -9.96 -3.37 16.78
#